data_42b0257f7d6e901631204b713449e0f9
#
_entry.id   42b0257f7d6e901631204b713449e0f9
#
_cell.length_a   1.000
_cell.length_b   1.000
_cell.length_c   1.000
_cell.angle_alpha   90.00
_cell.angle_beta   90.00
_cell.angle_gamma   90.00
#
_symmetry.space_group_name_H-M   'P 1'
#
loop_
_entity.id
_entity.type
_entity.pdbx_description
1 polymer ?
#
loop_
_entity_poly.entity_id
_entity_poly.type
_entity_poly.pdbx_seq_one_letter_code
_entity_poly.pdbx_strand_id
1 'polypeptide(L)'
;MLSLIDILCGWIALLPFECLELRFMQEAFLGVLLCAPLAAAAGIQVVNFRMSFFSDAIGHSAFAGVALGLLCSISPGITMPLLALLIGLGIMFLKRRSSLSSDTVIGVLFSAVVALGLALASRNPGMARDMQMFLYGDILTISLQELQTLFVLSVLFYGFVIFSFNRLIALGINPQLARTHRIHVACYEYLHVALLALVVIFCVKAVGVLLVTALLIVPAAAARNFAKSSGKMFWIAVLIGLGSGIAGLLLSAQDWAGTAAGAAIVLCACGVFVLSLFYSMLFQKRNN
;
A
#
# COMPACT_ATOMS: atom_id res chain seq x y z
N MET A 1 -12.83 5.22 20.95
CA MET A 1 -12.47 5.23 19.52
C MET A 1 -13.68 5.35 18.59
N LEU A 2 -14.79 4.64 18.84
CA LEU A 2 -16.03 4.79 18.04
C LEU A 2 -16.53 6.24 17.99
N SER A 3 -16.53 6.94 19.11
CA SER A 3 -16.94 8.35 19.18
C SER A 3 -16.04 9.31 18.36
N LEU A 4 -14.77 8.99 18.20
CA LEU A 4 -13.83 9.84 17.45
C LEU A 4 -14.06 9.70 15.94
N ILE A 5 -14.34 8.50 15.44
CA ILE A 5 -14.71 8.26 14.04
C ILE A 5 -16.04 8.94 13.72
N ASP A 6 -17.02 8.87 14.64
CA ASP A 6 -18.32 9.53 14.47
C ASP A 6 -18.18 11.07 14.40
N ILE A 7 -17.28 11.65 15.20
CA ILE A 7 -16.99 13.07 15.15
C ILE A 7 -16.33 13.44 13.81
N LEU A 8 -15.35 12.64 13.33
CA LEU A 8 -14.71 12.85 12.04
C LEU A 8 -15.68 12.73 10.87
N CYS A 9 -16.55 11.73 10.88
CA CYS A 9 -17.65 11.59 9.91
C CYS A 9 -18.55 12.83 9.90
N GLY A 10 -18.92 13.34 11.08
CA GLY A 10 -19.72 14.57 11.20
C GLY A 10 -19.04 15.80 10.59
N TRP A 11 -17.72 15.90 10.68
CA TRP A 11 -16.95 16.98 10.04
C TRP A 11 -16.89 16.82 8.51
N ILE A 12 -16.79 15.58 8.02
CA ILE A 12 -16.80 15.27 6.59
C ILE A 12 -18.16 15.59 5.97
N ALA A 13 -19.25 15.36 6.68
CA ALA A 13 -20.60 15.73 6.24
C ALA A 13 -20.81 17.24 6.04
N LEU A 14 -19.96 18.10 6.62
CA LEU A 14 -20.00 19.56 6.42
C LEU A 14 -19.33 20.00 5.11
N LEU A 15 -18.63 19.11 4.40
CA LEU A 15 -18.01 19.45 3.12
C LEU A 15 -19.11 19.65 2.05
N PRO A 16 -18.94 20.59 1.10
CA PRO A 16 -19.95 20.96 0.10
C PRO A 16 -20.06 19.94 -1.05
N PHE A 17 -20.19 18.65 -0.71
CA PHE A 17 -20.36 17.57 -1.68
C PHE A 17 -21.56 16.71 -1.28
N GLU A 18 -22.61 16.69 -2.08
CA GLU A 18 -23.84 15.92 -1.82
C GLU A 18 -23.59 14.44 -1.55
N CYS A 19 -22.59 13.86 -2.22
CA CYS A 19 -22.22 12.44 -2.03
C CYS A 19 -21.72 12.13 -0.59
N LEU A 20 -21.20 13.12 0.15
CA LEU A 20 -20.68 12.92 1.52
C LEU A 20 -21.76 12.99 2.61
N GLU A 21 -23.02 13.21 2.26
CA GLU A 21 -24.15 13.08 3.19
C GLU A 21 -24.38 11.62 3.58
N LEU A 22 -24.01 10.68 2.72
CA LEU A 22 -24.18 9.24 2.94
C LEU A 22 -23.07 8.67 3.85
N ARG A 23 -23.46 7.93 4.88
CA ARG A 23 -22.56 7.38 5.89
C ARG A 23 -21.43 6.52 5.30
N PHE A 24 -21.75 5.64 4.36
CA PHE A 24 -20.75 4.79 3.71
C PHE A 24 -19.71 5.59 2.92
N MET A 25 -20.10 6.73 2.32
CA MET A 25 -19.16 7.63 1.64
C MET A 25 -18.25 8.37 2.62
N GLN A 26 -18.73 8.72 3.81
CA GLN A 26 -17.90 9.32 4.87
C GLN A 26 -16.85 8.30 5.36
N GLU A 27 -17.25 7.05 5.55
CA GLU A 27 -16.34 5.97 5.94
C GLU A 27 -15.32 5.66 4.84
N ALA A 28 -15.74 5.62 3.58
CA ALA A 28 -14.85 5.50 2.43
C ALA A 28 -13.86 6.67 2.33
N PHE A 29 -14.33 7.89 2.55
CA PHE A 29 -13.48 9.08 2.55
C PHE A 29 -12.42 9.04 3.65
N LEU A 30 -12.79 8.61 4.87
CA LEU A 30 -11.84 8.35 5.95
C LEU A 30 -10.85 7.22 5.59
N GLY A 31 -11.33 6.18 4.91
CA GLY A 31 -10.49 5.11 4.39
C GLY A 31 -9.43 5.63 3.42
N VAL A 32 -9.82 6.49 2.48
CA VAL A 32 -8.87 7.16 1.56
C VAL A 32 -7.89 8.04 2.31
N LEU A 33 -8.36 8.84 3.28
CA LEU A 33 -7.51 9.72 4.09
C LEU A 33 -6.44 8.96 4.89
N LEU A 34 -6.70 7.72 5.27
CA LEU A 34 -5.75 6.87 5.98
C LEU A 34 -4.89 6.04 5.03
N CYS A 35 -5.51 5.34 4.06
CA CYS A 35 -4.80 4.43 3.17
C CYS A 35 -3.91 5.14 2.16
N ALA A 36 -4.39 6.22 1.52
CA ALA A 36 -3.66 6.83 0.42
C ALA A 36 -2.32 7.47 0.86
N PRO A 37 -2.26 8.29 1.93
CA PRO A 37 -0.99 8.83 2.41
C PRO A 37 -0.10 7.73 3.01
N LEU A 38 -0.66 6.73 3.69
CA LEU A 38 0.09 5.61 4.26
C LEU A 38 0.75 4.78 3.16
N ALA A 39 0.00 4.39 2.12
CA ALA A 39 0.52 3.66 0.98
C ALA A 39 1.58 4.49 0.22
N ALA A 40 1.33 5.76 -0.05
CA ALA A 40 2.28 6.64 -0.73
C ALA A 40 3.59 6.80 0.06
N ALA A 41 3.53 6.96 1.38
CA ALA A 41 4.69 7.04 2.25
C ALA A 41 5.48 5.71 2.28
N ALA A 42 4.78 4.58 2.36
CA ALA A 42 5.39 3.25 2.29
C ALA A 42 6.03 2.99 0.91
N GLY A 43 5.39 3.46 -0.15
CA GLY A 43 5.85 3.33 -1.53
C GLY A 43 7.20 3.98 -1.81
N ILE A 44 7.55 5.06 -1.11
CA ILE A 44 8.88 5.67 -1.24
C ILE A 44 9.97 4.68 -0.85
N GLN A 45 9.74 3.92 0.21
CA GLN A 45 10.70 2.93 0.65
C GLN A 45 10.76 1.74 -0.32
N VAL A 46 9.61 1.33 -0.88
CA VAL A 46 9.53 0.31 -1.94
C VAL A 46 10.40 0.70 -3.13
N VAL A 47 10.28 1.96 -3.59
CA VAL A 47 11.08 2.50 -4.70
C VAL A 47 12.57 2.60 -4.33
N ASN A 48 12.89 3.09 -3.12
CA ASN A 48 14.27 3.24 -2.65
C ASN A 48 14.99 1.88 -2.51
N PHE A 49 14.28 0.84 -2.04
CA PHE A 49 14.83 -0.51 -1.87
C PHE A 49 14.74 -1.35 -3.15
N ARG A 50 14.22 -0.80 -4.26
CA ARG A 50 14.03 -1.49 -5.54
C ARG A 50 13.24 -2.80 -5.37
N MET A 51 12.07 -2.70 -4.74
CA MET A 51 11.18 -3.83 -4.45
C MET A 51 9.78 -3.58 -5.02
N SER A 52 9.70 -3.15 -6.30
CA SER A 52 8.44 -2.68 -6.92
C SER A 52 7.32 -3.73 -6.89
N PHE A 53 7.65 -5.01 -7.03
CA PHE A 53 6.68 -6.10 -6.99
C PHE A 53 6.35 -6.62 -5.58
N PHE A 54 6.89 -5.99 -4.52
CA PHE A 54 6.65 -6.44 -3.15
C PHE A 54 5.18 -6.36 -2.75
N SER A 55 4.51 -5.25 -3.10
CA SER A 55 3.09 -5.08 -2.81
C SER A 55 2.20 -6.12 -3.50
N ASP A 56 2.55 -6.50 -4.74
CA ASP A 56 1.83 -7.54 -5.47
C ASP A 56 2.02 -8.90 -4.81
N ALA A 57 3.25 -9.25 -4.43
CA ALA A 57 3.53 -10.51 -3.75
C ALA A 57 2.77 -10.62 -2.42
N ILE A 58 2.78 -9.56 -1.61
CA ILE A 58 2.05 -9.51 -0.35
C ILE A 58 0.55 -9.46 -0.58
N GLY A 59 0.06 -8.65 -1.52
CA GLY A 59 -1.37 -8.54 -1.85
C GLY A 59 -1.96 -9.87 -2.29
N HIS A 60 -1.28 -10.56 -3.19
CA HIS A 60 -1.71 -11.89 -3.64
C HIS A 60 -1.53 -12.98 -2.58
N SER A 61 -0.67 -12.77 -1.56
CA SER A 61 -0.59 -13.69 -0.42
C SER A 61 -1.88 -13.73 0.41
N ALA A 62 -2.70 -12.69 0.31
CA ALA A 62 -4.03 -12.66 0.92
C ALA A 62 -4.86 -13.88 0.52
N PHE A 63 -4.80 -14.30 -0.76
CA PHE A 63 -5.51 -15.49 -1.25
C PHE A 63 -5.09 -16.77 -0.52
N ALA A 64 -3.81 -17.03 -0.51
CA ALA A 64 -3.29 -18.20 0.18
C ALA A 64 -3.60 -18.11 1.68
N GLY A 65 -3.58 -16.91 2.27
CA GLY A 65 -3.95 -16.64 3.65
C GLY A 65 -5.42 -16.96 3.94
N VAL A 66 -6.34 -16.51 3.08
CA VAL A 66 -7.79 -16.84 3.19
C VAL A 66 -8.00 -18.36 3.04
N ALA A 67 -7.41 -18.96 2.01
CA ALA A 67 -7.54 -20.39 1.75
C ALA A 67 -7.04 -21.25 2.92
N LEU A 68 -5.87 -20.91 3.47
CA LEU A 68 -5.32 -21.58 4.65
C LEU A 68 -6.20 -21.37 5.88
N GLY A 69 -6.73 -20.16 6.08
CA GLY A 69 -7.64 -19.87 7.20
C GLY A 69 -8.89 -20.74 7.16
N LEU A 70 -9.54 -20.82 6.01
CA LEU A 70 -10.73 -21.63 5.82
C LEU A 70 -10.46 -23.13 5.98
N LEU A 71 -9.31 -23.63 5.47
CA LEU A 71 -8.94 -25.04 5.64
C LEU A 71 -8.59 -25.42 7.07
N CYS A 72 -7.93 -24.51 7.81
CA CYS A 72 -7.57 -24.74 9.20
C CYS A 72 -8.65 -24.33 10.20
N SER A 73 -9.82 -23.84 9.74
CA SER A 73 -10.89 -23.28 10.58
C SER A 73 -10.41 -22.11 11.47
N ILE A 74 -9.45 -21.34 10.99
CA ILE A 74 -8.92 -20.14 11.63
C ILE A 74 -9.45 -18.92 10.86
N SER A 75 -9.76 -17.82 11.57
CA SER A 75 -10.29 -16.62 10.92
C SER A 75 -9.29 -16.05 9.89
N PRO A 76 -9.72 -15.71 8.65
CA PRO A 76 -8.88 -15.08 7.64
C PRO A 76 -8.21 -13.77 8.12
N GLY A 77 -8.85 -13.07 9.07
CA GLY A 77 -8.28 -11.86 9.69
C GLY A 77 -6.95 -12.08 10.40
N ILE A 78 -6.63 -13.32 10.81
CA ILE A 78 -5.34 -13.69 11.43
C ILE A 78 -4.41 -14.32 10.42
N THR A 79 -4.90 -15.25 9.58
CA THR A 79 -4.07 -16.00 8.65
C THR A 79 -3.49 -15.15 7.53
N MET A 80 -4.24 -14.15 7.05
CA MET A 80 -3.75 -13.22 6.03
C MET A 80 -2.54 -12.40 6.51
N PRO A 81 -2.58 -11.67 7.64
CA PRO A 81 -1.43 -10.91 8.13
C PRO A 81 -0.25 -11.81 8.51
N LEU A 82 -0.51 -12.99 9.07
CA LEU A 82 0.55 -13.94 9.43
C LEU A 82 1.28 -14.42 8.18
N LEU A 83 0.56 -14.82 7.13
CA LEU A 83 1.18 -15.27 5.89
C LEU A 83 1.91 -14.13 5.17
N ALA A 84 1.33 -12.92 5.16
CA ALA A 84 1.97 -11.72 4.62
C ALA A 84 3.32 -11.43 5.30
N LEU A 85 3.37 -11.53 6.63
CA LEU A 85 4.61 -11.41 7.41
C LEU A 85 5.61 -12.48 7.06
N LEU A 86 5.20 -13.75 7.00
CA LEU A 86 6.08 -14.87 6.64
C LEU A 86 6.70 -14.67 5.27
N ILE A 87 5.91 -14.24 4.28
CA ILE A 87 6.38 -14.00 2.92
C ILE A 87 7.29 -12.77 2.88
N GLY A 88 6.93 -11.68 3.52
CA GLY A 88 7.76 -10.47 3.58
C GLY A 88 9.12 -10.75 4.22
N LEU A 89 9.14 -11.43 5.37
CA LEU A 89 10.37 -11.84 6.04
C LEU A 89 11.15 -12.87 5.21
N GLY A 90 10.46 -13.78 4.51
CA GLY A 90 11.06 -14.75 3.58
C GLY A 90 11.75 -14.06 2.40
N ILE A 91 11.11 -13.05 1.80
CA ILE A 91 11.72 -12.22 0.75
C ILE A 91 13.01 -11.60 1.27
N MET A 92 12.98 -11.00 2.47
CA MET A 92 14.16 -10.36 3.05
C MET A 92 15.26 -11.35 3.37
N PHE A 93 14.91 -12.53 3.91
CA PHE A 93 15.86 -13.60 4.20
C PHE A 93 16.56 -14.09 2.93
N LEU A 94 15.81 -14.38 1.87
CA LEU A 94 16.36 -14.86 0.58
C LEU A 94 17.19 -13.78 -0.10
N LYS A 95 16.73 -12.51 -0.11
CA LYS A 95 17.49 -11.39 -0.64
C LYS A 95 18.87 -11.25 0.00
N ARG A 96 18.97 -11.49 1.30
CA ARG A 96 20.25 -11.39 2.03
C ARG A 96 21.18 -12.58 1.81
N ARG A 97 20.65 -13.73 1.41
CA ARG A 97 21.38 -14.99 1.22
C ARG A 97 21.72 -15.27 -0.24
N SER A 98 21.04 -14.61 -1.19
CA SER A 98 21.26 -14.79 -2.62
C SER A 98 21.94 -13.57 -3.25
N SER A 99 22.60 -13.77 -4.38
CA SER A 99 23.13 -12.71 -5.24
C SER A 99 22.11 -12.19 -6.25
N LEU A 100 20.86 -12.68 -6.19
CA LEU A 100 19.78 -12.29 -7.10
C LEU A 100 19.28 -10.85 -6.82
N SER A 101 18.70 -10.24 -7.83
CA SER A 101 18.03 -8.95 -7.66
C SER A 101 16.82 -9.08 -6.71
N SER A 102 16.47 -8.00 -6.01
CA SER A 102 15.30 -7.99 -5.12
C SER A 102 14.03 -8.39 -5.86
N ASP A 103 13.82 -7.87 -7.07
CA ASP A 103 12.63 -8.15 -7.87
C ASP A 103 12.59 -9.61 -8.35
N THR A 104 13.74 -10.24 -8.62
CA THR A 104 13.80 -11.68 -8.96
C THR A 104 13.35 -12.54 -7.78
N VAL A 105 13.86 -12.27 -6.58
CA VAL A 105 13.45 -13.00 -5.36
C VAL A 105 11.96 -12.85 -5.08
N ILE A 106 11.45 -11.61 -5.22
CA ILE A 106 10.03 -11.32 -5.04
C ILE A 106 9.20 -12.07 -6.08
N GLY A 107 9.60 -12.06 -7.36
CA GLY A 107 8.88 -12.75 -8.44
C GLY A 107 8.78 -14.26 -8.22
N VAL A 108 9.85 -14.91 -7.75
CA VAL A 108 9.82 -16.34 -7.43
C VAL A 108 8.85 -16.64 -6.27
N LEU A 109 8.93 -15.88 -5.17
CA LEU A 109 8.01 -16.06 -4.04
C LEU A 109 6.57 -15.71 -4.40
N PHE A 110 6.36 -14.66 -5.19
CA PHE A 110 5.04 -14.32 -5.73
C PHE A 110 4.42 -15.48 -6.49
N SER A 111 5.17 -16.06 -7.45
CA SER A 111 4.70 -17.20 -8.23
C SER A 111 4.37 -18.41 -7.35
N ALA A 112 5.21 -18.70 -6.35
CA ALA A 112 4.97 -19.80 -5.40
C ALA A 112 3.70 -19.57 -4.56
N VAL A 113 3.47 -18.35 -4.10
CA VAL A 113 2.31 -17.99 -3.27
C VAL A 113 1.02 -18.04 -4.06
N VAL A 114 1.02 -17.50 -5.29
CA VAL A 114 -0.14 -17.56 -6.19
C VAL A 114 -0.47 -19.01 -6.54
N ALA A 115 0.54 -19.82 -6.87
CA ALA A 115 0.35 -21.24 -7.14
C ALA A 115 -0.21 -22.00 -5.92
N LEU A 116 0.29 -21.69 -4.71
CA LEU A 116 -0.23 -22.26 -3.46
C LEU A 116 -1.71 -21.88 -3.26
N GLY A 117 -2.04 -20.60 -3.41
CA GLY A 117 -3.41 -20.11 -3.27
C GLY A 117 -4.37 -20.80 -4.26
N LEU A 118 -3.97 -20.91 -5.54
CA LEU A 118 -4.75 -21.61 -6.56
C LEU A 118 -4.90 -23.11 -6.26
N ALA A 119 -3.83 -23.78 -5.84
CA ALA A 119 -3.85 -25.19 -5.49
C ALA A 119 -4.81 -25.48 -4.31
N LEU A 120 -4.86 -24.58 -3.33
CA LEU A 120 -5.78 -24.67 -2.20
C LEU A 120 -7.22 -24.39 -2.62
N ALA A 121 -7.44 -23.36 -3.43
CA ALA A 121 -8.75 -22.98 -3.95
C ALA A 121 -9.38 -24.04 -4.84
N SER A 122 -8.59 -24.77 -5.64
CA SER A 122 -9.07 -25.83 -6.52
C SER A 122 -9.73 -27.01 -5.80
N ARG A 123 -9.44 -27.15 -4.48
CA ARG A 123 -10.06 -28.19 -3.64
C ARG A 123 -11.49 -27.89 -3.22
N ASN A 124 -11.88 -26.60 -3.26
CA ASN A 124 -13.22 -26.13 -2.85
C ASN A 124 -13.76 -25.07 -3.83
N PRO A 125 -14.70 -25.42 -4.74
CA PRO A 125 -15.21 -24.49 -5.75
C PRO A 125 -15.88 -23.23 -5.19
N GLY A 126 -16.44 -23.27 -3.99
CA GLY A 126 -17.04 -22.10 -3.32
C GLY A 126 -15.99 -21.07 -2.87
N MET A 127 -14.79 -21.53 -2.57
CA MET A 127 -13.68 -20.71 -2.07
C MET A 127 -13.14 -19.72 -3.13
N ALA A 128 -13.23 -20.08 -4.41
CA ALA A 128 -12.76 -19.23 -5.50
C ALA A 128 -13.54 -17.89 -5.60
N ARG A 129 -14.83 -17.92 -5.27
CA ARG A 129 -15.69 -16.73 -5.28
C ARG A 129 -15.35 -15.78 -4.11
N ASP A 130 -15.15 -16.33 -2.93
CA ASP A 130 -14.78 -15.56 -1.74
C ASP A 130 -13.39 -14.92 -1.93
N MET A 131 -12.46 -15.65 -2.54
CA MET A 131 -11.12 -15.15 -2.85
C MET A 131 -11.15 -13.96 -3.82
N GLN A 132 -12.03 -13.97 -4.83
CA GLN A 132 -12.16 -12.84 -5.76
C GLN A 132 -12.62 -11.56 -5.07
N MET A 133 -13.54 -11.66 -4.09
CA MET A 133 -14.00 -10.50 -3.32
C MET A 133 -12.84 -9.80 -2.59
N PHE A 134 -11.89 -10.55 -2.04
CA PHE A 134 -10.71 -9.99 -1.38
C PHE A 134 -9.71 -9.33 -2.34
N LEU A 135 -9.68 -9.76 -3.62
CA LEU A 135 -8.79 -9.14 -4.63
C LEU A 135 -9.27 -7.77 -5.07
N TYR A 136 -10.53 -7.72 -5.45
CA TYR A 136 -11.05 -6.51 -6.02
C TYR A 136 -11.25 -5.44 -4.94
N GLY A 137 -11.61 -5.84 -3.71
CA GLY A 137 -11.90 -4.93 -2.60
C GLY A 137 -12.87 -3.82 -3.02
N ASP A 138 -13.55 -3.25 -2.11
CA ASP A 138 -14.34 -2.06 -2.39
C ASP A 138 -14.20 -1.09 -1.20
N ILE A 139 -13.59 0.05 -1.47
CA ILE A 139 -13.39 1.08 -0.43
C ILE A 139 -14.72 1.58 0.14
N LEU A 140 -15.82 1.44 -0.62
CA LEU A 140 -17.15 1.84 -0.18
C LEU A 140 -17.74 0.89 0.89
N THR A 141 -17.15 -0.30 1.06
CA THR A 141 -17.59 -1.30 2.05
C THR A 141 -16.68 -1.39 3.27
N ILE A 142 -15.78 -0.41 3.45
CA ILE A 142 -14.82 -0.40 4.56
C ILE A 142 -15.53 -0.38 5.91
N SER A 143 -15.11 -1.25 6.82
CA SER A 143 -15.69 -1.36 8.15
C SER A 143 -14.99 -0.44 9.17
N LEU A 144 -15.72 -0.08 10.24
CA LEU A 144 -15.15 0.68 11.35
C LEU A 144 -13.93 0.00 12.00
N GLN A 145 -13.92 -1.34 12.06
CA GLN A 145 -12.78 -2.10 12.59
C GLN A 145 -11.54 -1.96 11.70
N GLU A 146 -11.74 -1.94 10.39
CA GLU A 146 -10.66 -1.73 9.43
C GLU A 146 -10.08 -0.32 9.52
N LEU A 147 -10.94 0.70 9.64
CA LEU A 147 -10.52 2.08 9.87
C LEU A 147 -9.69 2.22 11.15
N GLN A 148 -10.11 1.59 12.24
CA GLN A 148 -9.34 1.60 13.49
C GLN A 148 -7.98 0.93 13.35
N THR A 149 -7.95 -0.22 12.67
CA THR A 149 -6.70 -0.96 12.43
C THR A 149 -5.73 -0.15 11.57
N LEU A 150 -6.24 0.47 10.49
CA LEU A 150 -5.46 1.34 9.61
C LEU A 150 -4.94 2.57 10.35
N PHE A 151 -5.73 3.16 11.24
CA PHE A 151 -5.28 4.28 12.06
C PHE A 151 -4.11 3.90 12.98
N VAL A 152 -4.25 2.81 13.73
CA VAL A 152 -3.17 2.31 14.61
C VAL A 152 -1.92 1.99 13.78
N LEU A 153 -2.08 1.31 12.65
CA LEU A 153 -0.98 0.96 11.76
C LEU A 153 -0.31 2.20 11.17
N SER A 154 -1.09 3.23 10.81
CA SER A 154 -0.55 4.50 10.34
C SER A 154 0.32 5.17 11.39
N VAL A 155 -0.15 5.23 12.64
CA VAL A 155 0.62 5.80 13.75
C VAL A 155 1.94 5.03 13.96
N LEU A 156 1.88 3.69 13.94
CA LEU A 156 3.07 2.85 14.09
C LEU A 156 4.05 3.04 12.92
N PHE A 157 3.55 3.05 11.70
CA PHE A 157 4.37 3.20 10.50
C PHE A 157 5.02 4.58 10.44
N TYR A 158 4.26 5.66 10.61
CA TYR A 158 4.82 7.02 10.63
C TYR A 158 5.78 7.22 11.79
N GLY A 159 5.46 6.71 12.98
CA GLY A 159 6.39 6.71 14.12
C GLY A 159 7.72 6.05 13.76
N PHE A 160 7.67 4.83 13.21
CA PHE A 160 8.88 4.13 12.77
C PHE A 160 9.64 4.90 11.69
N VAL A 161 8.95 5.42 10.68
CA VAL A 161 9.59 6.18 9.59
C VAL A 161 10.25 7.45 10.11
N ILE A 162 9.59 8.23 10.98
CA ILE A 162 10.14 9.47 11.54
C ILE A 162 11.42 9.18 12.33
N PHE A 163 11.41 8.18 13.22
CA PHE A 163 12.59 7.82 14.02
C PHE A 163 13.72 7.17 13.22
N SER A 164 13.38 6.51 12.10
CA SER A 164 14.32 5.73 11.29
C SER A 164 14.64 6.37 9.95
N PHE A 165 14.10 7.55 9.62
CA PHE A 165 14.14 8.17 8.30
C PHE A 165 15.55 8.22 7.69
N ASN A 166 16.50 8.83 8.43
CA ASN A 166 17.88 8.96 7.95
C ASN A 166 18.58 7.61 7.80
N ARG A 167 18.25 6.65 8.67
CA ARG A 167 18.83 5.29 8.61
C ARG A 167 18.30 4.51 7.41
N LEU A 168 17.00 4.63 7.13
CA LEU A 168 16.37 4.00 5.96
C LEU A 168 16.90 4.57 4.63
N ILE A 169 17.13 5.90 4.56
CA ILE A 169 17.76 6.50 3.40
C ILE A 169 19.19 5.98 3.22
N ALA A 170 20.00 5.95 4.27
CA ALA A 170 21.36 5.44 4.21
C ALA A 170 21.40 3.97 3.74
N LEU A 171 20.46 3.13 4.21
CA LEU A 171 20.29 1.76 3.79
C LEU A 171 19.90 1.63 2.31
N GLY A 172 19.00 2.49 1.82
CA GLY A 172 18.57 2.50 0.43
C GLY A 172 19.67 2.91 -0.55
N ILE A 173 20.58 3.79 -0.12
CA ILE A 173 21.73 4.23 -0.94
C ILE A 173 22.82 3.16 -0.97
N ASN A 174 23.34 2.76 0.18
CA ASN A 174 24.39 1.75 0.27
C ASN A 174 24.39 1.07 1.65
N PRO A 175 23.95 -0.21 1.72
CA PRO A 175 23.94 -0.97 2.98
C PRO A 175 25.33 -1.19 3.59
N GLN A 176 26.40 -1.22 2.78
CA GLN A 176 27.76 -1.39 3.28
C GLN A 176 28.24 -0.12 3.99
N LEU A 177 27.96 1.04 3.41
CA LEU A 177 28.26 2.34 4.02
C LEU A 177 27.46 2.52 5.32
N ALA A 178 26.20 2.09 5.37
CA ALA A 178 25.39 2.15 6.58
C ALA A 178 26.00 1.32 7.73
N ARG A 179 26.66 0.19 7.44
CA ARG A 179 27.37 -0.62 8.45
C ARG A 179 28.56 0.11 9.07
N THR A 180 29.31 0.88 8.29
CA THR A 180 30.45 1.67 8.81
C THR A 180 30.01 2.74 9.80
N HIS A 181 28.76 3.23 9.67
CA HIS A 181 28.11 4.13 10.61
C HIS A 181 27.43 3.42 11.81
N ARG A 182 27.81 2.16 12.09
CA ARG A 182 27.26 1.34 13.20
C ARG A 182 25.75 1.14 13.18
N ILE A 183 25.10 1.25 12.00
CA ILE A 183 23.68 0.97 11.84
C ILE A 183 23.50 -0.56 11.79
N HIS A 184 22.61 -1.10 12.62
CA HIS A 184 22.22 -2.51 12.56
C HIS A 184 21.33 -2.79 11.34
N VAL A 185 21.97 -2.86 10.16
CA VAL A 185 21.31 -2.99 8.84
C VAL A 185 20.23 -4.08 8.84
N ALA A 186 20.56 -5.29 9.35
CA ALA A 186 19.61 -6.38 9.39
C ALA A 186 18.32 -6.05 10.15
N CYS A 187 18.45 -5.46 11.34
CA CYS A 187 17.31 -5.14 12.18
C CYS A 187 16.36 -4.15 11.49
N TYR A 188 16.92 -3.08 10.91
CA TYR A 188 16.12 -2.08 10.20
C TYR A 188 15.46 -2.64 8.93
N GLU A 189 16.16 -3.47 8.16
CA GLU A 189 15.60 -4.10 6.96
C GLU A 189 14.45 -5.06 7.31
N TYR A 190 14.62 -5.95 8.29
CA TYR A 190 13.56 -6.88 8.71
C TYR A 190 12.37 -6.16 9.32
N LEU A 191 12.61 -5.16 10.21
CA LEU A 191 11.53 -4.40 10.83
C LEU A 191 10.75 -3.59 9.79
N HIS A 192 11.49 -2.95 8.85
CA HIS A 192 10.86 -2.21 7.77
C HIS A 192 9.98 -3.10 6.89
N VAL A 193 10.51 -4.25 6.45
CA VAL A 193 9.77 -5.20 5.59
C VAL A 193 8.57 -5.80 6.34
N ALA A 194 8.69 -6.08 7.63
CA ALA A 194 7.56 -6.54 8.44
C ALA A 194 6.44 -5.49 8.53
N LEU A 195 6.79 -4.23 8.82
CA LEU A 195 5.82 -3.14 8.85
C LEU A 195 5.21 -2.89 7.47
N LEU A 196 6.02 -2.94 6.41
CA LEU A 196 5.55 -2.78 5.04
C LEU A 196 4.56 -3.89 4.66
N ALA A 197 4.85 -5.14 5.00
CA ALA A 197 3.95 -6.26 4.75
C ALA A 197 2.61 -6.09 5.48
N LEU A 198 2.64 -5.62 6.74
CA LEU A 198 1.42 -5.33 7.49
C LEU A 198 0.64 -4.16 6.88
N VAL A 199 1.31 -3.07 6.48
CA VAL A 199 0.66 -1.95 5.78
C VAL A 199 -0.03 -2.43 4.51
N VAL A 200 0.67 -3.19 3.67
CA VAL A 200 0.10 -3.69 2.42
C VAL A 200 -1.10 -4.58 2.68
N ILE A 201 -0.99 -5.60 3.55
CA ILE A 201 -2.08 -6.57 3.73
C ILE A 201 -3.33 -5.96 4.36
N PHE A 202 -3.18 -5.02 5.30
CA PHE A 202 -4.34 -4.34 5.91
C PHE A 202 -4.96 -3.31 4.95
N CYS A 203 -4.16 -2.60 4.15
CA CYS A 203 -4.68 -1.76 3.08
C CYS A 203 -5.39 -2.60 2.00
N VAL A 204 -4.82 -3.75 1.60
CA VAL A 204 -5.45 -4.68 0.65
C VAL A 204 -6.80 -5.17 1.15
N LYS A 205 -6.89 -5.53 2.42
CA LYS A 205 -8.15 -5.94 3.03
C LYS A 205 -9.21 -4.83 2.99
N ALA A 206 -8.80 -3.58 3.17
CA ALA A 206 -9.70 -2.43 3.21
C ALA A 206 -10.12 -1.93 1.82
N VAL A 207 -9.21 -1.92 0.84
CA VAL A 207 -9.44 -1.22 -0.44
C VAL A 207 -9.12 -2.06 -1.69
N GLY A 208 -8.62 -3.27 -1.51
CA GLY A 208 -8.25 -4.20 -2.59
C GLY A 208 -6.82 -4.07 -3.08
N VAL A 209 -6.33 -5.15 -3.73
CA VAL A 209 -4.94 -5.27 -4.20
C VAL A 209 -4.61 -4.19 -5.22
N LEU A 210 -5.46 -4.01 -6.24
CA LEU A 210 -5.21 -3.12 -7.37
C LEU A 210 -5.00 -1.67 -6.93
N LEU A 211 -5.82 -1.18 -6.01
CA LEU A 211 -5.71 0.19 -5.52
C LEU A 211 -4.46 0.37 -4.65
N VAL A 212 -4.15 -0.60 -3.79
CA VAL A 212 -2.98 -0.52 -2.90
C VAL A 212 -1.68 -0.52 -3.68
N THR A 213 -1.52 -1.44 -4.66
CA THR A 213 -0.30 -1.52 -5.48
C THR A 213 -0.06 -0.23 -6.26
N ALA A 214 -1.12 0.35 -6.83
CA ALA A 214 -1.05 1.61 -7.54
C ALA A 214 -0.69 2.79 -6.60
N LEU A 215 -1.35 2.91 -5.45
CA LEU A 215 -1.07 3.98 -4.47
C LEU A 215 0.32 3.88 -3.83
N LEU A 216 0.90 2.69 -3.76
CA LEU A 216 2.28 2.50 -3.32
C LEU A 216 3.29 3.00 -4.36
N ILE A 217 3.13 2.63 -5.61
CA ILE A 217 4.16 2.83 -6.63
C ILE A 217 4.00 4.18 -7.32
N VAL A 218 2.80 4.52 -7.77
CA VAL A 218 2.57 5.64 -8.68
C VAL A 218 2.87 7.00 -8.03
N PRO A 219 2.38 7.33 -6.81
CA PRO A 219 2.70 8.59 -6.16
C PRO A 219 4.20 8.75 -5.85
N ALA A 220 4.87 7.66 -5.44
CA ALA A 220 6.30 7.66 -5.16
C ALA A 220 7.13 7.87 -6.44
N ALA A 221 6.75 7.23 -7.55
CA ALA A 221 7.39 7.41 -8.85
C ALA A 221 7.16 8.84 -9.40
N ALA A 222 5.96 9.38 -9.28
CA ALA A 222 5.65 10.76 -9.68
C ALA A 222 6.45 11.78 -8.84
N ALA A 223 6.51 11.58 -7.52
CA ALA A 223 7.27 12.43 -6.62
C ALA A 223 8.77 12.46 -6.94
N ARG A 224 9.33 11.34 -7.40
CA ARG A 224 10.73 11.26 -7.81
C ARG A 224 11.06 12.20 -8.97
N ASN A 225 10.10 12.46 -9.87
CA ASN A 225 10.28 13.37 -11.00
C ASN A 225 10.30 14.85 -10.57
N PHE A 226 9.65 15.20 -9.45
CA PHE A 226 9.61 16.57 -8.94
C PHE A 226 10.67 16.86 -7.87
N ALA A 227 11.10 15.84 -7.13
CA ALA A 227 11.87 16.02 -5.91
C ALA A 227 13.38 16.06 -6.17
N LYS A 228 14.05 17.07 -5.56
CA LYS A 228 15.52 17.18 -5.53
C LYS A 228 16.15 16.57 -4.26
N SER A 229 15.34 16.14 -3.29
CA SER A 229 15.79 15.53 -2.02
C SER A 229 14.81 14.49 -1.54
N SER A 230 15.29 13.48 -0.79
CA SER A 230 14.47 12.40 -0.24
C SER A 230 13.35 12.90 0.68
N GLY A 231 13.60 13.96 1.46
CA GLY A 231 12.56 14.55 2.32
C GLY A 231 11.46 15.23 1.51
N LYS A 232 11.81 15.96 0.44
CA LYS A 232 10.80 16.55 -0.47
C LYS A 232 10.04 15.46 -1.22
N MET A 233 10.71 14.40 -1.65
CA MET A 233 10.08 13.24 -2.29
C MET A 233 9.01 12.62 -1.37
N PHE A 234 9.29 12.52 -0.07
CA PHE A 234 8.35 11.98 0.91
C PHE A 234 7.03 12.79 0.92
N TRP A 235 7.13 14.10 1.16
CA TRP A 235 5.93 14.93 1.26
C TRP A 235 5.17 15.06 -0.07
N ILE A 236 5.88 15.16 -1.19
CA ILE A 236 5.26 15.23 -2.52
C ILE A 236 4.51 13.93 -2.82
N ALA A 237 5.08 12.75 -2.51
CA ALA A 237 4.39 11.48 -2.72
C ALA A 237 3.12 11.37 -1.87
N VAL A 238 3.18 11.75 -0.59
CA VAL A 238 2.03 11.76 0.31
C VAL A 238 0.93 12.70 -0.22
N LEU A 239 1.30 13.90 -0.69
CA LEU A 239 0.33 14.85 -1.26
C LEU A 239 -0.29 14.34 -2.57
N ILE A 240 0.51 13.72 -3.45
CA ILE A 240 -0.01 13.12 -4.69
C ILE A 240 -0.95 11.96 -4.36
N GLY A 241 -0.56 11.07 -3.43
CA GLY A 241 -1.40 9.96 -3.01
C GLY A 241 -2.73 10.43 -2.43
N LEU A 242 -2.68 11.38 -1.51
CA LEU A 242 -3.87 11.98 -0.89
C LEU A 242 -4.76 12.68 -1.93
N GLY A 243 -4.16 13.54 -2.76
CA GLY A 243 -4.90 14.30 -3.78
C GLY A 243 -5.55 13.40 -4.83
N SER A 244 -4.83 12.39 -5.34
CA SER A 244 -5.39 11.42 -6.29
C SER A 244 -6.45 10.53 -5.65
N GLY A 245 -6.28 10.18 -4.36
CA GLY A 245 -7.26 9.44 -3.59
C GLY A 245 -8.58 10.18 -3.45
N ILE A 246 -8.53 11.42 -2.98
CA ILE A 246 -9.72 12.27 -2.82
C ILE A 246 -10.36 12.57 -4.18
N ALA A 247 -9.58 13.01 -5.17
CA ALA A 247 -10.10 13.34 -6.49
C ALA A 247 -10.76 12.13 -7.16
N GLY A 248 -10.13 10.95 -7.09
CA GLY A 248 -10.67 9.73 -7.68
C GLY A 248 -11.94 9.25 -6.98
N LEU A 249 -12.01 9.33 -5.65
CA LEU A 249 -13.23 8.98 -4.90
C LEU A 249 -14.40 9.92 -5.26
N LEU A 250 -14.15 11.24 -5.27
CA LEU A 250 -15.18 12.22 -5.62
C LEU A 250 -15.63 12.11 -7.08
N LEU A 251 -14.70 11.82 -8.01
CA LEU A 251 -15.04 11.59 -9.42
C LEU A 251 -15.90 10.33 -9.59
N SER A 252 -15.59 9.25 -8.87
CA SER A 252 -16.37 8.01 -8.96
C SER A 252 -17.80 8.15 -8.45
N ALA A 253 -18.05 9.12 -7.56
CA ALA A 253 -19.36 9.42 -7.01
C ALA A 253 -20.26 10.23 -7.95
N GLN A 254 -19.72 10.73 -9.08
CA GLN A 254 -20.49 11.49 -10.07
C GLN A 254 -21.28 10.54 -10.99
N ASP A 255 -22.55 10.83 -11.22
CA ASP A 255 -23.45 10.00 -12.05
C ASP A 255 -22.93 9.75 -13.47
N TRP A 256 -22.23 10.73 -14.05
CA TRP A 256 -21.67 10.60 -15.40
C TRP A 256 -20.43 9.69 -15.47
N ALA A 257 -19.74 9.45 -14.36
CA ALA A 257 -18.51 8.66 -14.36
C ALA A 257 -18.79 7.15 -14.30
N GLY A 258 -19.78 6.71 -13.51
CA GLY A 258 -20.23 5.33 -13.40
C GLY A 258 -19.12 4.29 -13.20
N THR A 259 -18.00 4.67 -12.54
CA THR A 259 -16.79 3.86 -12.42
C THR A 259 -16.56 3.39 -10.98
N ALA A 260 -15.92 2.22 -10.83
CA ALA A 260 -15.50 1.74 -9.52
C ALA A 260 -14.51 2.74 -8.87
N ALA A 261 -14.72 3.07 -7.59
CA ALA A 261 -13.93 4.06 -6.86
C ALA A 261 -12.42 3.76 -6.90
N GLY A 262 -12.02 2.50 -6.72
CA GLY A 262 -10.62 2.08 -6.82
C GLY A 262 -9.99 2.38 -8.18
N ALA A 263 -10.71 2.10 -9.28
CA ALA A 263 -10.23 2.37 -10.63
C ALA A 263 -10.07 3.86 -10.92
N ALA A 264 -11.04 4.69 -10.48
CA ALA A 264 -10.97 6.14 -10.62
C ALA A 264 -9.75 6.73 -9.88
N ILE A 265 -9.48 6.27 -8.65
CA ILE A 265 -8.31 6.70 -7.87
C ILE A 265 -7.00 6.34 -8.59
N VAL A 266 -6.90 5.12 -9.11
CA VAL A 266 -5.71 4.67 -9.86
C VAL A 266 -5.50 5.52 -11.11
N LEU A 267 -6.56 5.79 -11.89
CA LEU A 267 -6.47 6.62 -13.09
C LEU A 267 -6.06 8.06 -12.77
N CYS A 268 -6.58 8.66 -11.68
CA CYS A 268 -6.15 9.97 -11.22
C CYS A 268 -4.66 9.98 -10.86
N ALA A 269 -4.17 8.98 -10.11
CA ALA A 269 -2.77 8.86 -9.75
C ALA A 269 -1.88 8.70 -11.00
N CYS A 270 -2.27 7.84 -11.95
CA CYS A 270 -1.58 7.67 -13.22
C CYS A 270 -1.55 8.95 -14.06
N GLY A 271 -2.65 9.71 -14.08
CA GLY A 271 -2.71 11.03 -14.73
C GLY A 271 -1.67 11.99 -14.16
N VAL A 272 -1.57 12.09 -12.84
CA VAL A 272 -0.54 12.90 -12.16
C VAL A 272 0.87 12.41 -12.49
N PHE A 273 1.07 11.09 -12.57
CA PHE A 273 2.37 10.52 -12.96
C PHE A 273 2.76 10.91 -14.39
N VAL A 274 1.85 10.81 -15.35
CA VAL A 274 2.09 11.24 -16.75
C VAL A 274 2.44 12.73 -16.81
N LEU A 275 1.70 13.57 -16.09
CA LEU A 275 2.00 15.01 -16.00
C LEU A 275 3.40 15.25 -15.39
N SER A 276 3.80 14.46 -14.38
CA SER A 276 5.12 14.56 -13.78
C SER A 276 6.25 14.20 -14.75
N LEU A 277 6.02 13.24 -15.66
CA LEU A 277 6.98 12.89 -16.72
C LEU A 277 7.16 14.03 -17.73
N PHE A 278 6.06 14.62 -18.20
CA PHE A 278 6.13 15.78 -19.09
C PHE A 278 6.87 16.95 -18.44
N TYR A 279 6.59 17.23 -17.18
CA TYR A 279 7.32 18.25 -16.42
C TYR A 279 8.84 17.95 -16.38
N SER A 280 9.21 16.72 -16.05
CA SER A 280 10.62 16.29 -16.01
C SER A 280 11.31 16.43 -17.37
N MET A 281 10.64 16.03 -18.46
CA MET A 281 11.16 16.15 -19.82
C MET A 281 11.37 17.60 -20.25
N LEU A 282 10.48 18.51 -19.88
CA LEU A 282 10.54 19.92 -20.30
C LEU A 282 11.56 20.72 -19.47
N PHE A 283 11.67 20.45 -18.17
CA PHE A 283 12.45 21.30 -17.26
C PHE A 283 13.80 20.71 -16.85
N GLN A 284 13.98 19.37 -16.83
CA GLN A 284 15.29 18.78 -16.51
C GLN A 284 16.24 18.75 -17.70
N LYS A 285 15.74 18.67 -18.94
CA LYS A 285 16.58 18.78 -20.16
C LYS A 285 17.24 20.16 -20.36
N ARG A 286 16.84 21.16 -19.59
CA ARG A 286 17.35 22.54 -19.71
C ARG A 286 18.53 22.83 -18.76
N ASN A 287 18.86 21.89 -17.88
CA ASN A 287 19.93 22.04 -16.87
C ASN A 287 21.13 21.06 -17.07
N ASN A 288 21.14 20.28 -18.16
CA ASN A 288 22.31 19.56 -18.70
C ASN A 288 22.69 20.19 -20.05
#